data_bdd6cb691aa303803f87cb46e135f108
#
_entry.id   bdd6cb691aa303803f87cb46e135f108
#
_cell.length_a   1.000
_cell.length_b   1.000
_cell.length_c   1.000
_cell.angle_alpha   90.00
_cell.angle_beta   90.00
_cell.angle_gamma   90.00
#
_symmetry.space_group_name_H-M   'P 1'
#
loop_
_entity.id
_entity.type
_entity.pdbx_description
1 polymer ?
#
loop_
_entity_poly.entity_id
_entity_poly.type
_entity_poly.pdbx_seq_one_letter_code
_entity_poly.pdbx_strand_id
1 'polypeptide(L)'
;VYATGRIAWVYEQPYRKSRKLGYVGLGMSVALREPTPRPTAEGCPRGFYAIEPRGFLCADHLVTLDPAHPVIAALHEHAKARDGAFPFLYGLSLGAPMYNKLPDDETHRVVRMRYPKPRPLGDWANAFEDLVDPNVTLPVEPVPEFLRDGKPSPNATDGFVRRALPHGSMLAFSKMFEHEGRRYLLADDLSAVPADRVRVYGRTEFRGVRVDDDLLPRFGWVCGGSRPRYEQRDGRFVQTEPAWANRALVRLRDQSERSGKHSYRRLREGPGWIRSDHVCEVKVATKLPDGVTPSGKWLSLSTLEQTLVAYEGLRPVYATMHASGRGGVHRGKGDVRNYTTPLGGFHVNWKERYATFSPDPGAPTTFWISNVMFVQFFEQPYALHGAYWHERFGVPTSAGCPNLSPHDAQYLFGFTEPVLPEGWQAVAPNRGEPGTLVVVGP
;
A
#
# COMPACT_ATOMS: atom_id res chain seq x y z
N VAL A 1 -4.98 22.99 -12.84
CA VAL A 1 -5.56 23.31 -11.53
C VAL A 1 -4.92 22.41 -10.48
N TYR A 2 -4.53 22.97 -9.35
CA TYR A 2 -3.86 22.30 -8.23
C TYR A 2 -4.85 22.07 -7.09
N ALA A 3 -4.76 20.93 -6.42
CA ALA A 3 -5.55 20.66 -5.22
C ALA A 3 -4.84 21.20 -3.97
N THR A 4 -5.48 22.10 -3.25
CA THR A 4 -5.05 22.66 -1.96
C THR A 4 -5.68 21.95 -0.77
N GLY A 5 -6.72 21.14 -1.04
CA GLY A 5 -7.36 20.26 -0.06
C GLY A 5 -6.98 18.79 -0.24
N ARG A 6 -7.20 17.97 0.79
CA ARG A 6 -6.86 16.52 0.75
C ARG A 6 -7.61 15.77 -0.35
N ILE A 7 -8.85 16.15 -0.64
CA ILE A 7 -9.73 15.48 -1.60
C ILE A 7 -10.47 16.55 -2.40
N ALA A 8 -10.04 16.79 -3.63
CA ALA A 8 -10.80 17.56 -4.62
C ALA A 8 -11.54 16.57 -5.54
N TRP A 9 -12.83 16.35 -5.27
CA TRP A 9 -13.62 15.36 -5.99
C TRP A 9 -13.77 15.71 -7.48
N VAL A 10 -13.53 14.73 -8.33
CA VAL A 10 -13.83 14.78 -9.76
C VAL A 10 -15.23 14.22 -10.00
N TYR A 11 -16.08 15.04 -10.56
CA TYR A 11 -17.47 14.72 -10.85
C TYR A 11 -17.66 14.39 -12.33
N GLU A 12 -18.59 13.48 -12.65
CA GLU A 12 -18.94 13.12 -14.03
C GLU A 12 -19.60 14.29 -14.79
N GLN A 13 -20.41 15.10 -14.07
CA GLN A 13 -21.10 16.26 -14.57
C GLN A 13 -20.84 17.47 -13.65
N PRO A 14 -21.01 18.72 -14.11
CA PRO A 14 -20.67 19.93 -13.34
C PRO A 14 -21.70 20.24 -12.25
N TYR A 15 -21.98 19.29 -11.36
CA TYR A 15 -22.78 19.48 -10.16
C TYR A 15 -22.43 18.44 -9.06
N ARG A 16 -22.51 18.83 -7.77
CA ARG A 16 -22.00 18.03 -6.65
C ARG A 16 -22.69 16.69 -6.40
N LYS A 17 -23.95 16.55 -6.83
CA LYS A 17 -24.69 15.27 -6.70
C LYS A 17 -24.38 14.30 -7.83
N SER A 18 -23.63 14.72 -8.83
CA SER A 18 -23.16 13.85 -9.91
C SER A 18 -22.26 12.74 -9.37
N ARG A 19 -22.17 11.68 -10.13
CA ARG A 19 -21.27 10.56 -9.84
C ARG A 19 -19.83 11.05 -9.67
N LYS A 20 -19.16 10.59 -8.64
CA LYS A 20 -17.73 10.80 -8.42
C LYS A 20 -16.93 9.81 -9.26
N LEU A 21 -16.04 10.33 -10.09
CA LEU A 21 -15.15 9.53 -10.94
C LEU A 21 -13.83 9.22 -10.26
N GLY A 22 -13.46 9.98 -9.26
CA GLY A 22 -12.20 9.92 -8.55
C GLY A 22 -11.94 11.23 -7.82
N TYR A 23 -10.70 11.51 -7.48
CA TYR A 23 -10.31 12.82 -6.91
C TYR A 23 -8.86 13.18 -7.23
N VAL A 24 -8.55 14.45 -7.15
CA VAL A 24 -7.20 15.01 -7.16
C VAL A 24 -6.75 15.20 -5.72
N GLY A 25 -5.61 14.64 -5.35
CA GLY A 25 -5.06 14.69 -3.99
C GLY A 25 -4.31 15.99 -3.70
N LEU A 26 -4.11 16.28 -2.42
CA LEU A 26 -3.38 17.45 -1.95
C LEU A 26 -2.00 17.58 -2.64
N GLY A 27 -1.71 18.75 -3.20
CA GLY A 27 -0.47 19.05 -3.92
C GLY A 27 -0.42 18.52 -5.36
N MET A 28 -1.38 17.69 -5.79
CA MET A 28 -1.46 17.20 -7.16
C MET A 28 -2.12 18.22 -8.08
N SER A 29 -1.87 18.08 -9.37
CA SER A 29 -2.46 18.96 -10.39
C SER A 29 -2.96 18.20 -11.60
N VAL A 30 -3.94 18.78 -12.29
CA VAL A 30 -4.50 18.28 -13.55
C VAL A 30 -4.62 19.41 -14.55
N ALA A 31 -4.50 19.08 -15.83
CA ALA A 31 -4.72 20.04 -16.90
C ALA A 31 -6.20 20.41 -17.03
N LEU A 32 -6.45 21.63 -17.48
CA LEU A 32 -7.81 22.12 -17.81
C LEU A 32 -8.13 21.83 -19.27
N ARG A 33 -9.35 21.36 -19.55
CA ARG A 33 -9.90 21.31 -20.92
C ARG A 33 -10.45 22.67 -21.37
N GLU A 34 -10.85 23.50 -20.41
CA GLU A 34 -11.42 24.82 -20.65
C GLU A 34 -10.81 25.82 -19.65
N PRO A 35 -10.42 27.03 -20.11
CA PRO A 35 -9.71 27.98 -19.25
C PRO A 35 -10.58 28.60 -18.14
N THR A 36 -11.92 28.58 -18.33
CA THR A 36 -12.87 29.16 -17.38
C THR A 36 -13.81 28.13 -16.80
N PRO A 37 -14.21 28.27 -15.51
CA PRO A 37 -15.14 27.32 -14.92
C PRO A 37 -16.54 27.48 -15.57
N ARG A 38 -17.21 26.36 -15.78
CA ARG A 38 -18.60 26.33 -16.24
C ARG A 38 -19.52 26.75 -15.11
N PRO A 39 -20.36 27.78 -15.31
CA PRO A 39 -21.32 28.21 -14.31
C PRO A 39 -22.34 27.10 -14.05
N THR A 40 -22.79 26.99 -12.80
CA THR A 40 -23.86 26.08 -12.41
C THR A 40 -24.65 26.65 -11.26
N ALA A 41 -25.93 26.33 -11.20
CA ALA A 41 -26.79 26.71 -10.09
C ALA A 41 -26.64 25.80 -8.86
N GLU A 42 -25.96 24.67 -8.96
CA GLU A 42 -25.99 23.64 -7.92
C GLU A 42 -24.61 23.37 -7.28
N GLY A 43 -24.47 23.81 -6.04
CA GLY A 43 -23.45 23.30 -5.10
C GLY A 43 -22.02 23.79 -5.28
N CYS A 44 -21.72 24.64 -6.28
CA CYS A 44 -20.41 25.26 -6.48
C CYS A 44 -20.55 26.69 -7.01
N PRO A 45 -20.57 27.71 -6.13
CA PRO A 45 -20.88 29.08 -6.52
C PRO A 45 -19.98 29.68 -7.59
N ARG A 46 -18.73 29.28 -7.66
CA ARG A 46 -17.75 29.73 -8.67
C ARG A 46 -17.68 28.83 -9.91
N GLY A 47 -18.61 27.84 -10.04
CA GLY A 47 -18.67 26.92 -11.16
C GLY A 47 -17.71 25.75 -11.06
N PHE A 48 -17.59 24.98 -12.14
CA PHE A 48 -16.77 23.78 -12.21
C PHE A 48 -15.73 23.89 -13.32
N TYR A 49 -14.49 23.58 -13.01
CA TYR A 49 -13.43 23.41 -14.00
C TYR A 49 -13.59 22.08 -14.73
N ALA A 50 -13.66 22.11 -16.06
CA ALA A 50 -13.52 20.91 -16.89
C ALA A 50 -12.05 20.49 -16.95
N ILE A 51 -11.73 19.24 -16.59
CA ILE A 51 -10.36 18.75 -16.42
C ILE A 51 -10.04 17.56 -17.32
N GLU A 52 -8.76 17.37 -17.63
CA GLU A 52 -8.26 16.19 -18.35
C GLU A 52 -8.20 14.94 -17.46
N PRO A 53 -8.38 13.73 -18.06
CA PRO A 53 -8.89 13.48 -19.41
C PRO A 53 -10.43 13.65 -19.46
N ARG A 54 -11.09 13.78 -18.33
CA ARG A 54 -12.55 13.86 -18.20
C ARG A 54 -12.97 14.40 -16.84
N GLY A 55 -14.23 14.78 -16.70
CA GLY A 55 -14.84 15.18 -15.44
C GLY A 55 -14.67 16.63 -15.08
N PHE A 56 -15.12 16.98 -13.88
CA PHE A 56 -15.24 18.35 -13.41
C PHE A 56 -14.81 18.47 -11.95
N LEU A 57 -14.04 19.53 -11.63
CA LEU A 57 -13.67 19.94 -10.28
C LEU A 57 -14.44 21.18 -9.87
N CYS A 58 -14.98 21.20 -8.66
CA CYS A 58 -15.58 22.43 -8.13
C CYS A 58 -14.50 23.50 -7.91
N ALA A 59 -14.75 24.71 -8.42
CA ALA A 59 -13.89 25.88 -8.22
C ALA A 59 -14.11 26.49 -6.82
N ASP A 60 -13.82 25.73 -5.77
CA ASP A 60 -13.91 26.15 -4.36
C ASP A 60 -12.52 26.34 -3.71
N HIS A 61 -12.49 26.42 -2.39
CA HIS A 61 -11.25 26.62 -1.62
C HIS A 61 -10.32 25.39 -1.62
N LEU A 62 -10.75 24.24 -2.15
CA LEU A 62 -9.95 23.02 -2.24
C LEU A 62 -9.07 22.99 -3.49
N VAL A 63 -9.17 23.97 -4.36
CA VAL A 63 -8.38 24.05 -5.60
C VAL A 63 -7.91 25.48 -5.88
N THR A 64 -6.79 25.59 -6.60
CA THR A 64 -6.21 26.87 -7.06
C THR A 64 -5.66 26.75 -8.48
N LEU A 65 -5.64 27.84 -9.22
CA LEU A 65 -4.90 27.95 -10.49
C LEU A 65 -3.46 28.47 -10.30
N ASP A 66 -3.17 29.02 -9.12
CA ASP A 66 -1.86 29.59 -8.81
C ASP A 66 -0.85 28.51 -8.43
N PRO A 67 0.19 28.26 -9.24
CA PRO A 67 1.27 27.32 -8.91
C PRO A 67 2.14 27.81 -7.76
N ALA A 68 2.16 29.13 -7.47
CA ALA A 68 2.91 29.73 -6.36
C ALA A 68 2.10 29.77 -5.06
N HIS A 69 0.90 29.21 -5.04
CA HIS A 69 0.10 29.10 -3.81
C HIS A 69 0.94 28.46 -2.68
N PRO A 70 1.03 29.05 -1.47
CA PRO A 70 1.97 28.65 -0.42
C PRO A 70 1.93 27.15 -0.09
N VAL A 71 0.74 26.53 -0.04
CA VAL A 71 0.58 25.09 0.19
C VAL A 71 1.18 24.27 -0.95
N ILE A 72 0.97 24.67 -2.21
CA ILE A 72 1.47 23.96 -3.39
C ILE A 72 2.98 24.06 -3.47
N ALA A 73 3.53 25.27 -3.32
CA ALA A 73 4.98 25.50 -3.32
C ALA A 73 5.68 24.65 -2.23
N ALA A 74 5.19 24.68 -0.99
CA ALA A 74 5.77 23.92 0.10
C ALA A 74 5.70 22.40 -0.12
N LEU A 75 4.58 21.88 -0.64
CA LEU A 75 4.44 20.45 -0.96
C LEU A 75 5.39 20.02 -2.07
N HIS A 76 5.48 20.79 -3.15
CA HIS A 76 6.34 20.47 -4.28
C HIS A 76 7.83 20.53 -3.92
N GLU A 77 8.23 21.46 -3.08
CA GLU A 77 9.61 21.61 -2.65
C GLU A 77 10.02 20.58 -1.58
N HIS A 78 9.13 20.25 -0.65
CA HIS A 78 9.52 19.55 0.57
C HIS A 78 8.87 18.19 0.77
N ALA A 79 7.68 17.93 0.22
CA ALA A 79 6.90 16.73 0.49
C ALA A 79 6.40 16.01 -0.76
N LYS A 80 7.01 16.27 -1.93
CA LYS A 80 6.67 15.58 -3.17
C LYS A 80 6.92 14.09 -3.04
N ALA A 81 5.93 13.28 -3.41
CA ALA A 81 6.10 11.84 -3.53
C ALA A 81 7.19 11.49 -4.54
N ARG A 82 8.02 10.52 -4.20
CA ARG A 82 9.07 10.00 -5.10
C ARG A 82 8.47 9.04 -6.11
N ASP A 83 9.12 8.92 -7.26
CA ASP A 83 8.76 7.88 -8.22
C ASP A 83 9.17 6.49 -7.69
N GLY A 84 8.46 5.46 -8.16
CA GLY A 84 8.74 4.07 -7.83
C GLY A 84 7.85 3.49 -6.75
N ALA A 85 8.25 2.34 -6.23
CA ALA A 85 7.45 1.53 -5.31
C ALA A 85 7.34 2.13 -3.90
N PHE A 86 8.27 3.00 -3.51
CA PHE A 86 8.31 3.66 -2.20
C PHE A 86 8.21 5.18 -2.36
N PRO A 87 7.00 5.72 -2.48
CA PRO A 87 6.80 7.15 -2.71
C PRO A 87 7.26 8.04 -1.56
N PHE A 88 7.33 7.51 -0.34
CA PHE A 88 7.79 8.20 0.86
C PHE A 88 8.83 7.35 1.61
N LEU A 89 9.40 7.92 2.65
CA LEU A 89 9.99 7.20 3.75
C LEU A 89 8.89 6.88 4.76
N TYR A 90 9.07 5.81 5.52
CA TYR A 90 8.05 5.35 6.44
C TYR A 90 8.63 5.01 7.79
N GLY A 91 7.81 5.09 8.84
CA GLY A 91 8.24 4.73 10.18
C GLY A 91 7.07 4.45 11.12
N LEU A 92 7.37 3.69 12.17
CA LEU A 92 6.46 3.31 13.24
C LEU A 92 6.50 4.34 14.37
N SER A 93 5.36 4.88 14.74
CA SER A 93 5.24 5.87 15.81
C SER A 93 5.27 5.25 17.20
N LEU A 94 6.07 5.83 18.07
CA LEU A 94 6.08 5.56 19.51
C LEU A 94 5.20 6.54 20.31
N GLY A 95 4.30 7.24 19.63
CA GLY A 95 3.50 8.34 20.18
C GLY A 95 4.26 9.66 20.14
N ALA A 96 3.82 10.58 19.28
CA ALA A 96 4.52 11.84 19.02
C ALA A 96 3.55 13.01 18.83
N PRO A 97 3.94 14.25 19.19
CA PRO A 97 3.28 15.43 18.68
C PRO A 97 3.58 15.63 17.20
N MET A 98 2.61 16.11 16.43
CA MET A 98 2.78 16.62 15.07
C MET A 98 2.73 18.16 15.13
N TYR A 99 3.87 18.80 14.90
CA TYR A 99 3.98 20.25 15.03
C TYR A 99 3.60 20.96 13.72
N ASN A 100 2.81 22.03 13.81
CA ASN A 100 2.56 22.95 12.71
C ASN A 100 3.70 23.96 12.54
N LYS A 101 4.37 24.30 13.63
CA LYS A 101 5.47 25.25 13.75
C LYS A 101 6.53 24.63 14.64
N LEU A 102 7.81 24.91 14.37
CA LEU A 102 8.89 24.40 15.20
C LEU A 102 8.81 25.02 16.61
N PRO A 103 8.80 24.19 17.66
CA PRO A 103 8.79 24.66 19.03
C PRO A 103 10.19 25.13 19.42
N ASP A 104 10.28 26.18 20.23
CA ASP A 104 11.45 26.46 21.00
C ASP A 104 11.67 25.43 22.13
N ASP A 105 12.80 25.51 22.82
CA ASP A 105 13.18 24.56 23.88
C ASP A 105 12.14 24.47 25.01
N GLU A 106 11.56 25.57 25.42
CA GLU A 106 10.57 25.61 26.48
C GLU A 106 9.25 24.96 26.03
N THR A 107 8.74 25.36 24.89
CA THR A 107 7.52 24.78 24.29
C THR A 107 7.70 23.28 24.06
N HIS A 108 8.86 22.87 23.52
CA HIS A 108 9.15 21.45 23.31
C HIS A 108 9.11 20.66 24.62
N ARG A 109 9.74 21.18 25.68
CA ARG A 109 9.73 20.55 27.00
C ARG A 109 8.32 20.40 27.57
N VAL A 110 7.52 21.47 27.51
CA VAL A 110 6.13 21.47 27.99
C VAL A 110 5.25 20.50 27.19
N VAL A 111 5.35 20.50 25.88
CA VAL A 111 4.60 19.57 25.03
C VAL A 111 5.04 18.14 25.31
N ARG A 112 6.35 17.89 25.42
CA ARG A 112 6.88 16.53 25.66
C ARG A 112 6.42 15.93 26.99
N MET A 113 6.18 16.73 28.02
CA MET A 113 5.61 16.24 29.29
C MET A 113 4.21 15.65 29.12
N ARG A 114 3.44 16.09 28.12
CA ARG A 114 2.11 15.56 27.79
C ARG A 114 2.16 14.22 27.03
N TYR A 115 3.32 13.86 26.50
CA TYR A 115 3.54 12.61 25.78
C TYR A 115 4.41 11.69 26.64
N PRO A 116 3.83 10.64 27.24
CA PRO A 116 4.57 9.74 28.12
C PRO A 116 5.75 9.11 27.37
N LYS A 117 6.73 8.62 28.13
CA LYS A 117 7.84 7.86 27.55
C LYS A 117 7.30 6.74 26.68
N PRO A 118 7.94 6.45 25.53
CA PRO A 118 7.54 5.36 24.66
C PRO A 118 7.39 4.08 25.49
N ARG A 119 6.23 3.46 25.45
CA ARG A 119 6.01 2.12 26.02
C ARG A 119 6.39 1.09 24.95
N PRO A 120 6.81 -0.12 25.33
CA PRO A 120 6.90 -1.21 24.39
C PRO A 120 5.56 -1.35 23.64
N LEU A 121 5.65 -1.50 22.35
CA LEU A 121 4.49 -1.84 21.54
C LEU A 121 4.10 -3.25 22.00
N GLY A 122 2.92 -3.50 22.50
CA GLY A 122 2.45 -4.84 22.87
C GLY A 122 2.46 -5.79 21.64
N ASP A 123 2.04 -7.03 21.83
CA ASP A 123 2.08 -8.09 20.79
C ASP A 123 1.55 -7.69 19.41
N TRP A 124 0.60 -6.76 19.38
CA TRP A 124 0.07 -6.22 18.13
C TRP A 124 1.12 -5.49 17.30
N ALA A 125 2.00 -4.75 17.93
CA ALA A 125 3.00 -3.96 17.23
C ALA A 125 4.26 -4.77 16.91
N ASN A 126 4.55 -5.83 17.65
CA ASN A 126 5.60 -6.79 17.29
C ASN A 126 5.34 -7.38 15.88
N ALA A 127 4.07 -7.43 15.45
CA ALA A 127 3.69 -7.86 14.11
C ALA A 127 4.08 -6.85 13.00
N PHE A 128 4.46 -5.62 13.33
CA PHE A 128 4.75 -4.54 12.39
C PHE A 128 6.18 -3.98 12.53
N GLU A 129 7.05 -4.70 13.25
CA GLU A 129 8.45 -4.31 13.45
C GLU A 129 9.43 -5.06 12.53
N ASP A 130 8.97 -5.98 11.69
CA ASP A 130 9.83 -6.81 10.83
C ASP A 130 10.83 -6.00 9.98
N LEU A 131 10.42 -4.83 9.55
CA LEU A 131 11.21 -3.93 8.71
C LEU A 131 11.77 -2.72 9.46
N VAL A 132 11.58 -2.64 10.78
CA VAL A 132 12.24 -1.59 11.57
C VAL A 132 13.74 -1.83 11.54
N ASP A 133 14.47 -0.87 10.96
CA ASP A 133 15.93 -0.95 10.89
C ASP A 133 16.54 0.18 11.74
N PRO A 134 17.16 -0.17 12.89
CA PRO A 134 17.80 0.81 13.75
C PRO A 134 19.04 1.45 13.12
N ASN A 135 19.57 0.85 12.04
CA ASN A 135 20.78 1.33 11.36
C ASN A 135 20.47 2.25 10.16
N VAL A 136 19.18 2.48 9.86
CA VAL A 136 18.79 3.42 8.80
C VAL A 136 19.31 4.80 9.16
N THR A 137 20.30 5.28 8.42
CA THR A 137 20.80 6.65 8.53
C THR A 137 20.16 7.52 7.47
N LEU A 138 19.41 8.52 7.90
CA LEU A 138 18.81 9.50 7.01
C LEU A 138 19.71 10.73 6.92
N PRO A 139 19.88 11.32 5.72
CA PRO A 139 20.57 12.60 5.59
C PRO A 139 19.78 13.69 6.35
N VAL A 140 20.51 14.59 6.99
CA VAL A 140 19.92 15.78 7.61
C VAL A 140 19.85 16.86 6.55
N GLU A 141 18.65 17.24 6.18
CA GLU A 141 18.38 18.28 5.18
C GLU A 141 18.15 19.64 5.84
N PRO A 142 18.18 20.74 5.07
CA PRO A 142 17.85 22.07 5.58
C PRO A 142 16.44 22.12 6.21
N VAL A 143 16.30 22.94 7.25
CA VAL A 143 15.01 23.22 7.89
C VAL A 143 14.06 23.87 6.89
N PRO A 144 12.85 23.34 6.66
CA PRO A 144 11.85 24.01 5.83
C PRO A 144 11.45 25.36 6.44
N GLU A 145 11.64 26.43 5.66
CA GLU A 145 11.50 27.78 6.17
C GLU A 145 10.09 28.09 6.70
N PHE A 146 9.07 27.56 6.03
CA PHE A 146 7.67 27.72 6.45
C PHE A 146 7.38 27.18 7.86
N LEU A 147 8.17 26.25 8.40
CA LEU A 147 7.98 25.73 9.75
C LEU A 147 8.42 26.72 10.84
N ARG A 148 9.15 27.79 10.51
CA ARG A 148 9.51 28.84 11.45
C ARG A 148 8.29 29.70 11.81
N ASP A 149 7.44 30.00 10.81
CA ASP A 149 6.26 30.82 10.95
C ASP A 149 4.94 30.03 11.07
N GLY A 150 5.00 28.77 10.82
CA GLY A 150 3.88 27.85 10.76
C GLY A 150 3.61 27.32 9.36
N LYS A 151 3.08 26.09 9.25
CA LYS A 151 2.90 25.46 7.95
C LYS A 151 1.82 26.13 7.11
N PRO A 152 2.05 26.29 5.81
CA PRO A 152 1.07 26.81 4.88
C PRO A 152 -0.01 25.74 4.61
N SER A 153 -1.03 25.68 5.45
CA SER A 153 -2.14 24.73 5.28
C SER A 153 -3.46 25.44 5.51
N PRO A 154 -4.48 25.21 4.66
CA PRO A 154 -5.81 25.77 4.88
C PRO A 154 -6.46 25.26 6.18
N ASN A 155 -5.96 24.15 6.73
CA ASN A 155 -6.38 23.57 7.99
C ASN A 155 -5.37 23.80 9.13
N ALA A 156 -4.43 24.74 8.98
CA ALA A 156 -3.52 25.10 10.07
C ALA A 156 -4.34 25.65 11.23
N THR A 157 -4.22 25.02 12.38
CA THR A 157 -4.74 25.57 13.64
C THR A 157 -3.70 26.55 14.20
N ASP A 158 -4.13 27.55 14.94
CA ASP A 158 -3.24 28.54 15.58
C ASP A 158 -2.31 27.91 16.66
N GLY A 159 -2.52 26.62 16.96
CA GLY A 159 -1.72 25.89 17.93
C GLY A 159 -0.43 25.32 17.36
N PHE A 160 0.62 25.23 18.21
CA PHE A 160 1.89 24.57 17.87
C PHE A 160 1.68 23.09 17.47
N VAL A 161 0.85 22.37 18.21
CA VAL A 161 0.55 20.96 17.95
C VAL A 161 -0.76 20.84 17.23
N ARG A 162 -0.70 20.34 16.01
CA ARG A 162 -1.89 20.04 15.21
C ARG A 162 -2.70 18.87 15.79
N ARG A 163 -1.98 17.78 16.08
CA ARG A 163 -2.55 16.55 16.62
C ARG A 163 -1.46 15.65 17.24
N ALA A 164 -1.88 14.67 18.00
CA ALA A 164 -1.02 13.57 18.38
C ALA A 164 -0.95 12.51 17.26
N LEU A 165 0.24 12.02 17.00
CA LEU A 165 0.44 10.79 16.24
C LEU A 165 0.35 9.63 17.24
N PRO A 166 -0.71 8.79 17.20
CA PRO A 166 -0.86 7.74 18.18
C PRO A 166 0.27 6.72 18.13
N HIS A 167 0.53 6.11 19.27
CA HIS A 167 1.45 4.98 19.38
C HIS A 167 0.98 3.82 18.50
N GLY A 168 1.90 3.20 17.75
CA GLY A 168 1.58 2.13 16.80
C GLY A 168 1.06 2.61 15.44
N SER A 169 0.86 3.92 15.25
CA SER A 169 0.57 4.48 13.92
C SER A 169 1.80 4.43 13.02
N MET A 170 1.59 4.34 11.73
CA MET A 170 2.66 4.37 10.74
C MET A 170 2.63 5.70 10.01
N LEU A 171 3.79 6.37 9.99
CA LEU A 171 3.99 7.68 9.42
C LEU A 171 4.66 7.58 8.06
N ALA A 172 4.12 8.29 7.07
CA ALA A 172 4.82 8.62 5.83
C ALA A 172 5.49 9.99 5.98
N PHE A 173 6.75 10.11 5.58
CA PHE A 173 7.51 11.36 5.65
C PHE A 173 8.46 11.49 4.46
N SER A 174 8.89 12.71 4.17
CA SER A 174 9.74 13.02 3.00
C SER A 174 11.21 13.11 3.34
N LYS A 175 11.56 13.70 4.50
CA LYS A 175 12.92 14.00 4.90
C LYS A 175 13.10 14.14 6.41
N MET A 176 14.36 14.18 6.85
CA MET A 176 14.76 14.51 8.21
C MET A 176 15.54 15.83 8.20
N PHE A 177 15.31 16.67 9.19
CA PHE A 177 16.04 17.91 9.39
C PHE A 177 16.35 18.14 10.87
N GLU A 178 17.26 19.07 11.18
CA GLU A 178 17.66 19.39 12.55
C GLU A 178 17.36 20.86 12.88
N HIS A 179 16.79 21.09 14.05
CA HIS A 179 16.52 22.42 14.60
C HIS A 179 16.81 22.42 16.11
N GLU A 180 17.63 23.39 16.57
CA GLU A 180 18.04 23.52 17.99
C GLU A 180 18.55 22.20 18.60
N GLY A 181 19.44 21.50 17.86
CA GLY A 181 20.03 20.24 18.31
C GLY A 181 19.07 19.05 18.38
N ARG A 182 17.86 19.17 17.80
CA ARG A 182 16.85 18.10 17.72
C ARG A 182 16.52 17.75 16.29
N ARG A 183 16.31 16.46 16.04
CA ARG A 183 15.94 15.95 14.72
C ARG A 183 14.45 15.79 14.61
N TYR A 184 13.92 16.18 13.45
CA TYR A 184 12.51 16.09 13.09
C TYR A 184 12.35 15.41 11.73
N LEU A 185 11.24 14.71 11.56
CA LEU A 185 10.79 14.18 10.27
C LEU A 185 9.71 15.10 9.71
N LEU A 186 9.77 15.40 8.42
CA LEU A 186 8.72 16.15 7.73
C LEU A 186 7.67 15.17 7.18
N ALA A 187 6.51 15.13 7.82
CA ALA A 187 5.39 14.31 7.38
C ALA A 187 4.83 14.77 6.01
N ASP A 188 4.11 13.88 5.33
CA ASP A 188 3.46 14.13 4.04
C ASP A 188 2.47 15.31 4.05
N ASP A 189 1.99 15.67 5.25
CA ASP A 189 1.09 16.80 5.47
C ASP A 189 1.80 18.07 5.93
N LEU A 190 3.12 18.14 5.76
CA LEU A 190 4.00 19.26 6.16
C LEU A 190 4.13 19.46 7.68
N SER A 191 3.69 18.54 8.52
CA SER A 191 3.92 18.60 9.96
C SER A 191 5.32 18.11 10.33
N ALA A 192 5.95 18.74 11.32
CA ALA A 192 7.21 18.27 11.90
C ALA A 192 6.93 17.27 13.02
N VAL A 193 7.60 16.11 12.98
CA VAL A 193 7.45 15.04 13.98
C VAL A 193 8.82 14.74 14.60
N PRO A 194 8.98 14.72 15.95
CA PRO A 194 10.25 14.37 16.56
C PRO A 194 10.77 13.01 16.12
N ALA A 195 11.99 12.95 15.59
CA ALA A 195 12.56 11.72 15.03
C ALA A 195 12.81 10.66 16.10
N ASP A 196 13.10 11.05 17.35
CA ASP A 196 13.28 10.13 18.48
C ASP A 196 11.99 9.40 18.89
N ARG A 197 10.86 9.74 18.29
CA ARG A 197 9.54 9.14 18.50
C ARG A 197 9.06 8.30 17.32
N VAL A 198 9.93 8.05 16.34
CA VAL A 198 9.59 7.25 15.15
C VAL A 198 10.72 6.26 14.89
N ARG A 199 10.38 5.00 14.74
CA ARG A 199 11.29 3.95 14.26
C ARG A 199 11.16 3.85 12.75
N VAL A 200 12.25 4.11 12.03
CA VAL A 200 12.24 4.13 10.57
C VAL A 200 12.18 2.70 10.04
N TYR A 201 11.39 2.49 8.99
CA TYR A 201 11.34 1.23 8.27
C TYR A 201 12.45 1.17 7.20
N GLY A 202 13.12 0.04 7.12
CA GLY A 202 13.85 -0.38 5.94
C GLY A 202 12.91 -0.70 4.77
N ARG A 203 13.47 -1.08 3.64
CA ARG A 203 12.71 -1.44 2.44
C ARG A 203 12.81 -2.93 2.17
N THR A 204 11.69 -3.54 1.83
CA THR A 204 11.71 -4.91 1.31
C THR A 204 12.22 -4.91 -0.12
N GLU A 205 13.08 -5.88 -0.44
CA GLU A 205 13.55 -6.14 -1.80
C GLU A 205 12.75 -7.24 -2.51
N PHE A 206 11.78 -7.85 -1.82
CA PHE A 206 10.97 -8.91 -2.40
C PHE A 206 10.17 -8.39 -3.60
N ARG A 207 10.25 -9.15 -4.68
CA ARG A 207 9.49 -8.95 -5.93
C ARG A 207 9.01 -10.28 -6.45
N GLY A 208 7.82 -10.28 -7.01
CA GLY A 208 7.34 -11.37 -7.85
C GLY A 208 8.16 -11.50 -9.14
N VAL A 209 7.71 -12.37 -10.00
CA VAL A 209 8.39 -12.70 -11.26
C VAL A 209 7.46 -12.54 -12.47
N ARG A 210 8.00 -12.14 -13.60
CA ARG A 210 7.33 -12.32 -14.88
C ARG A 210 7.31 -13.81 -15.18
N VAL A 211 6.15 -14.30 -15.60
CA VAL A 211 6.01 -15.73 -15.90
C VAL A 211 6.36 -15.94 -17.37
N ASP A 212 7.31 -16.84 -17.59
CA ASP A 212 7.74 -17.31 -18.90
C ASP A 212 7.67 -18.85 -18.97
N ASP A 213 7.97 -19.42 -20.13
CA ASP A 213 7.91 -20.86 -20.36
C ASP A 213 8.89 -21.65 -19.47
N ASP A 214 9.98 -21.01 -19.02
CA ASP A 214 10.98 -21.64 -18.15
C ASP A 214 10.46 -21.86 -16.72
N LEU A 215 9.53 -21.05 -16.26
CA LEU A 215 8.87 -21.24 -14.97
C LEU A 215 7.73 -22.28 -15.04
N LEU A 216 7.08 -22.40 -16.17
CA LEU A 216 5.94 -23.31 -16.34
C LEU A 216 6.34 -24.78 -16.44
N PRO A 217 5.46 -25.72 -16.11
CA PRO A 217 4.10 -25.50 -15.64
C PRO A 217 4.00 -25.31 -14.11
N ARG A 218 5.06 -25.57 -13.33
CA ARG A 218 5.01 -25.56 -11.88
C ARG A 218 6.23 -24.87 -11.25
N PHE A 219 5.96 -23.88 -10.45
CA PHE A 219 6.94 -23.16 -9.65
C PHE A 219 6.31 -22.59 -8.39
N GLY A 220 7.12 -22.03 -7.51
CA GLY A 220 6.65 -21.37 -6.31
C GLY A 220 7.82 -20.79 -5.52
N TRP A 221 7.54 -20.33 -4.33
CA TRP A 221 8.54 -19.79 -3.44
C TRP A 221 8.62 -20.61 -2.15
N VAL A 222 9.79 -20.73 -1.62
CA VAL A 222 10.00 -21.24 -0.26
C VAL A 222 9.35 -20.25 0.71
N CYS A 223 8.42 -20.71 1.55
CA CYS A 223 7.65 -19.82 2.42
C CYS A 223 7.67 -20.25 3.89
N GLY A 224 7.36 -19.25 4.76
CA GLY A 224 7.33 -19.43 6.20
C GLY A 224 8.73 -19.57 6.85
N GLY A 225 9.78 -19.01 6.23
CA GLY A 225 11.14 -18.98 6.73
C GLY A 225 12.12 -19.81 5.89
N SER A 226 13.37 -19.93 6.36
CA SER A 226 14.35 -20.82 5.76
C SER A 226 13.91 -22.28 5.91
N ARG A 227 14.13 -23.11 4.87
CA ARG A 227 13.63 -24.50 4.83
C ARG A 227 14.71 -25.48 4.41
N PRO A 228 14.74 -26.71 4.99
CA PRO A 228 15.68 -27.75 4.59
C PRO A 228 15.51 -28.15 3.13
N ARG A 229 16.61 -28.51 2.47
CA ARG A 229 16.64 -29.27 1.23
C ARG A 229 16.57 -30.75 1.54
N TYR A 230 16.12 -31.56 0.60
CA TYR A 230 16.04 -32.98 0.75
C TYR A 230 16.61 -33.71 -0.46
N GLU A 231 17.24 -34.85 -0.22
CA GLU A 231 17.57 -35.84 -1.22
C GLU A 231 16.95 -37.17 -0.83
N GLN A 232 16.64 -38.00 -1.82
CA GLN A 232 16.19 -39.36 -1.58
C GLN A 232 17.41 -40.32 -1.59
N ARG A 233 17.65 -40.99 -0.48
CA ARG A 233 18.69 -41.99 -0.32
C ARG A 233 18.05 -43.24 0.27
N ASP A 234 18.21 -44.38 -0.39
CA ASP A 234 17.67 -45.67 0.04
C ASP A 234 16.15 -45.61 0.39
N GLY A 235 15.38 -44.91 -0.46
CA GLY A 235 13.95 -44.74 -0.28
C GLY A 235 13.53 -43.79 0.86
N ARG A 236 14.47 -43.09 1.49
CA ARG A 236 14.20 -42.11 2.57
C ARG A 236 14.62 -40.71 2.16
N PHE A 237 13.86 -39.73 2.64
CA PHE A 237 14.21 -38.31 2.46
C PHE A 237 15.18 -37.87 3.55
N VAL A 238 16.37 -37.48 3.14
CA VAL A 238 17.44 -37.01 4.03
C VAL A 238 17.64 -35.52 3.81
N GLN A 239 17.76 -34.77 4.90
CA GLN A 239 18.03 -33.34 4.81
C GLN A 239 19.47 -33.11 4.31
N THR A 240 19.63 -32.08 3.49
CA THR A 240 20.92 -31.65 2.93
C THR A 240 21.13 -30.15 3.11
N GLU A 241 22.39 -29.74 3.15
CA GLU A 241 22.78 -28.34 3.21
C GLU A 241 23.27 -27.82 1.83
N PRO A 242 23.24 -26.51 1.61
CA PRO A 242 22.66 -25.48 2.47
C PRO A 242 21.14 -25.50 2.42
N ALA A 243 20.47 -24.99 3.48
CA ALA A 243 19.03 -24.80 3.51
C ALA A 243 18.57 -23.80 2.43
N TRP A 244 17.31 -23.87 2.03
CA TRP A 244 16.68 -22.86 1.19
C TRP A 244 16.50 -21.56 1.96
N ALA A 245 16.87 -20.44 1.35
CA ALA A 245 16.52 -19.14 1.87
C ALA A 245 14.99 -18.93 1.80
N ASN A 246 14.45 -18.17 2.76
CA ASN A 246 13.07 -17.74 2.69
C ASN A 246 12.82 -16.98 1.38
N ARG A 247 11.68 -17.23 0.72
CA ARG A 247 11.30 -16.63 -0.56
C ARG A 247 12.22 -16.99 -1.75
N ALA A 248 13.05 -18.01 -1.64
CA ALA A 248 13.76 -18.55 -2.79
C ALA A 248 12.77 -19.10 -3.82
N LEU A 249 12.91 -18.72 -5.09
CA LEU A 249 12.14 -19.25 -6.20
C LEU A 249 12.58 -20.69 -6.49
N VAL A 250 11.61 -21.60 -6.61
CA VAL A 250 11.86 -23.02 -6.92
C VAL A 250 11.00 -23.47 -8.08
N ARG A 251 11.59 -24.23 -9.01
CA ARG A 251 10.88 -24.86 -10.11
C ARG A 251 10.60 -26.32 -9.75
N LEU A 252 9.37 -26.76 -9.99
CA LEU A 252 8.89 -28.05 -9.54
C LEU A 252 8.59 -28.98 -10.73
N ARG A 253 8.80 -30.27 -10.54
CA ARG A 253 8.31 -31.31 -11.45
C ARG A 253 6.91 -31.74 -11.03
N ASP A 254 6.20 -32.40 -11.96
CA ASP A 254 4.90 -33.03 -11.65
C ASP A 254 5.06 -34.37 -10.94
N GLN A 255 6.11 -34.51 -10.16
CA GLN A 255 6.40 -35.69 -9.38
C GLN A 255 6.33 -35.32 -7.89
N SER A 256 5.50 -36.09 -7.17
CA SER A 256 5.39 -35.99 -5.73
C SER A 256 5.48 -37.36 -5.08
N GLU A 257 6.10 -37.44 -3.93
CA GLU A 257 6.19 -38.68 -3.14
C GLU A 257 5.79 -38.40 -1.70
N ARG A 258 5.18 -39.39 -1.06
CA ARG A 258 4.79 -39.33 0.34
C ARG A 258 5.70 -40.19 1.18
N SER A 259 6.22 -39.62 2.26
CA SER A 259 7.00 -40.38 3.26
C SER A 259 6.51 -39.99 4.66
N GLY A 260 5.93 -40.95 5.35
CA GLY A 260 5.27 -40.73 6.64
C GLY A 260 4.10 -39.74 6.48
N LYS A 261 4.09 -38.72 7.31
CA LYS A 261 3.06 -37.66 7.29
C LYS A 261 3.33 -36.52 6.29
N HIS A 262 4.49 -36.53 5.62
CA HIS A 262 4.93 -35.45 4.75
C HIS A 262 4.84 -35.85 3.28
N SER A 263 4.51 -34.87 2.42
CA SER A 263 4.60 -34.94 0.97
C SER A 263 5.78 -34.12 0.49
N TYR A 264 6.48 -34.63 -0.51
CA TYR A 264 7.66 -34.02 -1.11
C TYR A 264 7.44 -33.79 -2.59
N ARG A 265 7.89 -32.66 -3.10
CA ARG A 265 7.91 -32.29 -4.50
C ARG A 265 9.30 -32.42 -5.07
N ARG A 266 9.40 -33.01 -6.25
CA ARG A 266 10.67 -33.08 -6.99
C ARG A 266 11.00 -31.71 -7.57
N LEU A 267 12.24 -31.27 -7.39
CA LEU A 267 12.77 -30.08 -8.05
C LEU A 267 13.07 -30.34 -9.53
N ARG A 268 12.98 -29.29 -10.35
CA ARG A 268 13.35 -29.41 -11.76
C ARG A 268 14.85 -29.49 -11.92
N GLU A 269 15.59 -28.71 -11.15
CA GLU A 269 17.04 -28.71 -11.14
C GLU A 269 17.60 -29.75 -10.16
N GLY A 270 18.45 -30.63 -10.68
CA GLY A 270 19.18 -31.60 -9.89
C GLY A 270 18.35 -32.69 -9.22
N PRO A 271 18.93 -33.48 -8.33
CA PRO A 271 18.27 -34.59 -7.66
C PRO A 271 17.42 -34.22 -6.45
N GLY A 272 17.25 -32.92 -6.17
CA GLY A 272 16.68 -32.42 -4.92
C GLY A 272 15.15 -32.55 -4.82
N TRP A 273 14.70 -32.51 -3.58
CA TRP A 273 13.29 -32.50 -3.20
C TRP A 273 13.02 -31.40 -2.17
N ILE A 274 11.79 -30.94 -2.12
CA ILE A 274 11.31 -30.00 -1.11
C ILE A 274 9.97 -30.49 -0.55
N ARG A 275 9.72 -30.29 0.74
CA ARG A 275 8.40 -30.60 1.31
C ARG A 275 7.33 -29.69 0.71
N SER A 276 6.17 -30.26 0.41
CA SER A 276 5.05 -29.50 -0.20
C SER A 276 4.56 -28.36 0.69
N ASP A 277 4.58 -28.55 2.01
CA ASP A 277 4.21 -27.52 2.99
C ASP A 277 5.29 -26.45 3.26
N HIS A 278 6.42 -26.55 2.58
CA HIS A 278 7.49 -25.54 2.60
C HIS A 278 7.47 -24.63 1.37
N VAL A 279 6.52 -24.84 0.44
CA VAL A 279 6.43 -24.10 -0.82
C VAL A 279 5.03 -23.48 -0.94
N CYS A 280 5.01 -22.19 -1.18
CA CYS A 280 3.85 -21.47 -1.71
C CYS A 280 3.81 -21.70 -3.22
N GLU A 281 3.10 -22.74 -3.68
CA GLU A 281 3.09 -23.17 -5.08
C GLU A 281 2.14 -22.28 -5.90
N VAL A 282 2.62 -21.81 -7.04
CA VAL A 282 1.78 -21.08 -8.01
C VAL A 282 0.92 -22.08 -8.77
N LYS A 283 -0.40 -21.94 -8.63
CA LYS A 283 -1.38 -22.73 -9.37
C LYS A 283 -1.85 -21.95 -10.58
N VAL A 284 -1.40 -22.39 -11.76
CA VAL A 284 -1.78 -21.77 -13.03
C VAL A 284 -3.20 -22.21 -13.41
N ALA A 285 -4.04 -21.26 -13.80
CA ALA A 285 -5.40 -21.51 -14.24
C ALA A 285 -5.41 -22.25 -15.58
N THR A 286 -6.31 -23.23 -15.71
CA THR A 286 -6.49 -24.04 -16.92
C THR A 286 -7.75 -23.66 -17.72
N LYS A 287 -8.58 -22.77 -17.19
CA LYS A 287 -9.79 -22.24 -17.83
C LYS A 287 -10.01 -20.78 -17.45
N LEU A 288 -10.62 -20.04 -18.37
CA LEU A 288 -11.02 -18.65 -18.09
C LEU A 288 -12.13 -18.60 -17.03
N PRO A 289 -12.08 -17.63 -16.13
CA PRO A 289 -13.23 -17.30 -15.28
C PRO A 289 -14.40 -16.77 -16.13
N ASP A 290 -15.62 -16.93 -15.63
CA ASP A 290 -16.81 -16.36 -16.26
C ASP A 290 -16.68 -14.84 -16.40
N GLY A 291 -17.06 -14.32 -17.56
CA GLY A 291 -17.00 -12.89 -17.89
C GLY A 291 -15.64 -12.36 -18.33
N VAL A 292 -14.59 -13.19 -18.35
CA VAL A 292 -13.28 -12.80 -18.89
C VAL A 292 -13.18 -13.18 -20.36
N THR A 293 -12.82 -12.20 -21.20
CA THR A 293 -12.57 -12.45 -22.63
C THR A 293 -11.21 -13.15 -22.87
N PRO A 294 -10.99 -13.79 -24.02
CA PRO A 294 -9.71 -14.46 -24.33
C PRO A 294 -8.47 -13.59 -24.21
N SER A 295 -8.60 -12.27 -24.33
CA SER A 295 -7.52 -11.29 -24.15
C SER A 295 -7.69 -10.43 -22.88
N GLY A 296 -8.71 -10.72 -22.07
CA GLY A 296 -9.03 -9.93 -20.88
C GLY A 296 -8.00 -10.10 -19.76
N LYS A 297 -7.74 -9.01 -19.03
CA LYS A 297 -6.87 -9.02 -17.84
C LYS A 297 -7.66 -9.44 -16.62
N TRP A 298 -7.05 -10.27 -15.79
CA TRP A 298 -7.63 -10.69 -14.51
C TRP A 298 -6.57 -11.16 -13.53
N LEU A 299 -6.92 -11.24 -12.25
CA LEU A 299 -6.06 -11.70 -11.17
C LEU A 299 -6.64 -12.94 -10.52
N SER A 300 -5.78 -13.91 -10.18
CA SER A 300 -6.10 -15.09 -9.39
C SER A 300 -5.32 -15.05 -8.08
N LEU A 301 -6.01 -15.13 -6.94
CA LEU A 301 -5.40 -15.20 -5.62
C LEU A 301 -5.75 -16.53 -4.96
N SER A 302 -4.75 -17.20 -4.40
CA SER A 302 -4.92 -18.35 -3.52
C SER A 302 -4.62 -17.97 -2.06
N THR A 303 -5.62 -18.08 -1.19
CA THR A 303 -5.46 -17.82 0.25
C THR A 303 -4.82 -19.00 0.99
N LEU A 304 -4.76 -20.20 0.40
CA LEU A 304 -3.99 -21.34 0.92
C LEU A 304 -2.52 -21.25 0.54
N GLU A 305 -2.25 -21.04 -0.74
CA GLU A 305 -0.86 -20.97 -1.25
C GLU A 305 -0.24 -19.59 -1.02
N GLN A 306 -1.02 -18.59 -0.63
CA GLN A 306 -0.56 -17.19 -0.45
C GLN A 306 0.09 -16.62 -1.71
N THR A 307 -0.40 -17.00 -2.89
CA THR A 307 0.11 -16.57 -4.19
C THR A 307 -0.93 -15.81 -4.99
N LEU A 308 -0.46 -14.88 -5.81
CA LEU A 308 -1.25 -14.10 -6.75
C LEU A 308 -0.65 -14.25 -8.14
N VAL A 309 -1.50 -14.46 -9.14
CA VAL A 309 -1.12 -14.53 -10.55
C VAL A 309 -1.94 -13.55 -11.36
N ALA A 310 -1.27 -12.75 -12.19
CA ALA A 310 -1.89 -11.87 -13.17
C ALA A 310 -1.92 -12.54 -14.54
N TYR A 311 -3.05 -12.43 -15.23
CA TYR A 311 -3.30 -13.09 -16.51
C TYR A 311 -3.73 -12.12 -17.61
N GLU A 312 -3.32 -12.43 -18.84
CA GLU A 312 -3.93 -11.96 -20.10
C GLU A 312 -4.56 -13.17 -20.78
N GLY A 313 -5.87 -13.27 -20.79
CA GLY A 313 -6.57 -14.50 -21.14
C GLY A 313 -6.16 -15.65 -20.23
N LEU A 314 -5.68 -16.76 -20.80
CA LEU A 314 -5.12 -17.89 -20.02
C LEU A 314 -3.60 -17.80 -19.82
N ARG A 315 -2.94 -16.83 -20.43
CA ARG A 315 -1.49 -16.66 -20.28
C ARG A 315 -1.17 -15.98 -18.94
N PRO A 316 -0.49 -16.66 -18.02
CA PRO A 316 0.03 -16.01 -16.84
C PRO A 316 1.17 -15.06 -17.25
N VAL A 317 1.13 -13.81 -16.79
CA VAL A 317 2.14 -12.81 -17.16
C VAL A 317 3.00 -12.37 -15.96
N TYR A 318 2.46 -12.51 -14.76
CA TYR A 318 3.16 -12.17 -13.53
C TYR A 318 2.66 -13.00 -12.37
N ALA A 319 3.55 -13.39 -11.48
CA ALA A 319 3.20 -14.08 -10.24
C ALA A 319 3.97 -13.50 -9.05
N THR A 320 3.34 -13.49 -7.89
CA THR A 320 3.95 -13.05 -6.63
C THR A 320 3.33 -13.75 -5.43
N MET A 321 3.94 -13.57 -4.26
CA MET A 321 3.32 -13.92 -2.98
C MET A 321 2.59 -12.72 -2.37
N HIS A 322 1.53 -13.00 -1.64
CA HIS A 322 0.84 -12.02 -0.82
C HIS A 322 0.71 -12.51 0.64
N ALA A 323 0.21 -11.66 1.53
CA ALA A 323 -0.18 -12.03 2.87
C ALA A 323 -1.67 -11.77 3.04
N SER A 324 -2.49 -12.84 3.04
CA SER A 324 -3.94 -12.74 3.25
C SER A 324 -4.30 -12.51 4.72
N GLY A 325 -5.59 -12.41 4.99
CA GLY A 325 -6.13 -12.31 6.35
C GLY A 325 -5.69 -13.44 7.27
N ARG A 326 -5.22 -13.09 8.48
CA ARG A 326 -4.72 -14.05 9.48
C ARG A 326 -5.80 -14.95 10.07
N GLY A 327 -7.08 -14.66 9.82
CA GLY A 327 -8.22 -15.50 10.23
C GLY A 327 -8.36 -16.80 9.45
N GLY A 328 -7.47 -17.03 8.46
CA GLY A 328 -7.47 -18.24 7.66
C GLY A 328 -8.52 -18.26 6.55
N VAL A 329 -8.78 -19.45 6.00
CA VAL A 329 -9.72 -19.66 4.90
C VAL A 329 -11.11 -19.91 5.45
N HIS A 330 -12.04 -19.02 5.17
CA HIS A 330 -13.46 -19.20 5.49
C HIS A 330 -14.29 -19.23 4.22
N ARG A 331 -15.20 -20.21 4.12
CA ARG A 331 -16.18 -20.26 3.04
C ARG A 331 -17.22 -19.16 3.26
N GLY A 332 -17.43 -18.30 2.26
CA GLY A 332 -18.42 -17.24 2.28
C GLY A 332 -17.81 -15.83 2.21
N LYS A 333 -18.65 -14.82 2.50
CA LYS A 333 -18.19 -13.43 2.54
C LYS A 333 -17.16 -13.26 3.65
N GLY A 334 -16.02 -12.58 3.35
CA GLY A 334 -15.02 -12.23 4.34
C GLY A 334 -15.65 -11.45 5.50
N ASP A 335 -15.12 -11.64 6.70
CA ASP A 335 -15.50 -10.85 7.87
C ASP A 335 -14.26 -10.16 8.43
N VAL A 336 -14.26 -8.83 8.37
CA VAL A 336 -13.18 -7.99 8.89
C VAL A 336 -12.92 -8.26 10.38
N ARG A 337 -13.97 -8.54 11.15
CA ARG A 337 -13.86 -8.85 12.59
C ARG A 337 -13.11 -10.15 12.84
N ASN A 338 -13.18 -11.10 11.91
CA ASN A 338 -12.48 -12.38 11.97
C ASN A 338 -11.17 -12.37 11.16
N TYR A 339 -10.78 -11.21 10.61
CA TYR A 339 -9.56 -11.04 9.82
C TYR A 339 -9.45 -12.00 8.63
N THR A 340 -10.56 -12.26 7.93
CA THR A 340 -10.60 -13.17 6.78
C THR A 340 -10.66 -12.42 5.46
N THR A 341 -9.96 -12.93 4.45
CA THR A 341 -10.07 -12.44 3.07
C THR A 341 -11.31 -13.05 2.42
N PRO A 342 -12.18 -12.28 1.75
CA PRO A 342 -13.38 -12.82 1.09
C PRO A 342 -12.98 -13.72 -0.08
N LEU A 343 -13.70 -14.85 -0.24
CA LEU A 343 -13.57 -15.76 -1.39
C LEU A 343 -14.64 -15.43 -2.43
N GLY A 344 -14.31 -15.50 -3.70
CA GLY A 344 -15.24 -15.25 -4.81
C GLY A 344 -14.62 -14.52 -5.98
N GLY A 345 -15.48 -14.09 -6.91
CA GLY A 345 -15.11 -13.21 -8.01
C GLY A 345 -15.58 -11.78 -7.74
N PHE A 346 -14.64 -10.82 -7.82
CA PHE A 346 -14.87 -9.41 -7.55
C PHE A 346 -14.25 -8.57 -8.65
N HIS A 347 -14.68 -7.33 -8.80
CA HIS A 347 -14.03 -6.40 -9.70
C HIS A 347 -13.35 -5.27 -8.96
N VAL A 348 -12.19 -4.84 -9.43
CA VAL A 348 -11.58 -3.60 -8.93
C VAL A 348 -12.57 -2.45 -9.13
N ASN A 349 -13.10 -1.91 -8.05
CA ASN A 349 -14.16 -0.91 -8.06
C ASN A 349 -13.69 0.49 -7.67
N TRP A 350 -12.46 0.60 -7.14
CA TRP A 350 -11.83 1.85 -6.78
C TRP A 350 -10.32 1.67 -6.67
N LYS A 351 -9.54 2.61 -7.22
CA LYS A 351 -8.08 2.64 -7.10
C LYS A 351 -7.61 3.95 -6.52
N GLU A 352 -6.63 3.88 -5.62
CA GLU A 352 -5.94 5.05 -5.07
C GLU A 352 -4.43 4.87 -5.14
N ARG A 353 -3.71 5.89 -5.59
CA ARG A 353 -2.24 5.89 -5.60
C ARG A 353 -1.67 5.70 -4.20
N TYR A 354 -2.23 6.42 -3.23
CA TYR A 354 -1.99 6.26 -1.80
C TYR A 354 -3.28 6.49 -1.02
N ALA A 355 -3.50 5.68 0.02
CA ALA A 355 -4.62 5.85 0.95
C ALA A 355 -4.11 5.81 2.39
N THR A 356 -4.70 6.61 3.27
CA THR A 356 -4.44 6.47 4.71
C THR A 356 -5.53 5.61 5.33
N PHE A 357 -5.14 4.47 5.89
CA PHE A 357 -6.06 3.59 6.59
C PHE A 357 -6.18 4.05 8.05
N SER A 358 -7.39 4.23 8.51
CA SER A 358 -7.72 4.57 9.88
C SER A 358 -8.84 3.65 10.39
N PRO A 359 -8.89 3.38 11.69
CA PRO A 359 -10.02 2.67 12.28
C PRO A 359 -11.32 3.44 12.06
N ASP A 360 -12.44 2.72 12.12
CA ASP A 360 -13.76 3.33 12.10
C ASP A 360 -13.94 4.34 13.24
N PRO A 361 -14.74 5.40 13.05
CA PRO A 361 -15.08 6.32 14.11
C PRO A 361 -15.65 5.58 15.34
N GLY A 362 -15.06 5.83 16.50
CA GLY A 362 -15.46 5.16 17.75
C GLY A 362 -14.79 3.81 18.01
N ALA A 363 -13.89 3.35 17.15
CA ALA A 363 -13.08 2.16 17.43
C ALA A 363 -12.22 2.37 18.72
N PRO A 364 -11.99 1.31 19.50
CA PRO A 364 -11.22 1.41 20.75
C PRO A 364 -9.72 1.71 20.50
N THR A 365 -9.23 1.50 19.28
CA THR A 365 -7.86 1.78 18.86
C THR A 365 -7.82 2.97 17.93
N THR A 366 -6.93 3.92 18.17
CA THR A 366 -6.80 5.17 17.41
C THR A 366 -5.46 5.23 16.69
N PHE A 367 -5.15 4.26 15.86
CA PHE A 367 -3.96 4.30 15.00
C PHE A 367 -4.36 4.58 13.55
N TRP A 368 -3.40 4.96 12.73
CA TRP A 368 -3.55 5.00 11.27
C TRP A 368 -2.28 4.52 10.58
N ILE A 369 -2.45 4.13 9.33
CA ILE A 369 -1.37 3.72 8.44
C ILE A 369 -1.33 4.73 7.29
N SER A 370 -0.35 5.63 7.32
CA SER A 370 -0.26 6.72 6.35
C SER A 370 0.19 6.22 4.99
N ASN A 371 -0.42 6.76 3.94
CA ASN A 371 -0.01 6.61 2.55
C ASN A 371 0.33 5.17 2.14
N VAL A 372 -0.57 4.25 2.47
CA VAL A 372 -0.55 2.88 1.93
C VAL A 372 -0.61 2.98 0.41
N MET A 373 0.40 2.43 -0.28
CA MET A 373 0.57 2.64 -1.70
C MET A 373 -0.21 1.65 -2.56
N PHE A 374 -0.61 2.12 -3.74
CA PHE A 374 -1.17 1.32 -4.83
C PHE A 374 -2.39 0.49 -4.43
N VAL A 375 -3.33 1.16 -3.75
CA VAL A 375 -4.54 0.53 -3.20
C VAL A 375 -5.56 0.28 -4.30
N GLN A 376 -6.09 -0.95 -4.35
CA GLN A 376 -7.06 -1.41 -5.32
C GLN A 376 -8.19 -2.14 -4.57
N PHE A 377 -9.27 -1.42 -4.27
CA PHE A 377 -10.44 -2.01 -3.63
C PHE A 377 -11.19 -2.89 -4.64
N PHE A 378 -11.51 -4.11 -4.22
CA PHE A 378 -12.29 -5.05 -5.02
C PHE A 378 -13.61 -5.45 -4.34
N GLU A 379 -13.65 -5.49 -3.01
CA GLU A 379 -14.85 -5.68 -2.19
C GLU A 379 -14.66 -4.87 -0.90
N GLN A 380 -15.41 -3.78 -0.72
CA GLN A 380 -15.23 -2.90 0.45
C GLN A 380 -15.43 -3.65 1.78
N PRO A 381 -14.52 -3.53 2.75
CA PRO A 381 -13.34 -2.66 2.76
C PRO A 381 -12.04 -3.33 2.29
N TYR A 382 -12.10 -4.46 1.58
CA TYR A 382 -10.93 -5.22 1.16
C TYR A 382 -10.28 -4.66 -0.10
N ALA A 383 -8.94 -4.59 -0.06
CA ALA A 383 -8.12 -4.10 -1.16
C ALA A 383 -6.82 -4.89 -1.31
N LEU A 384 -6.29 -4.95 -2.53
CA LEU A 384 -4.88 -5.22 -2.79
C LEU A 384 -4.10 -3.94 -2.54
N HIS A 385 -2.98 -4.00 -1.83
CA HIS A 385 -2.16 -2.82 -1.57
C HIS A 385 -0.73 -3.19 -1.15
N GLY A 386 0.22 -2.28 -1.30
CA GLY A 386 1.57 -2.45 -0.80
C GLY A 386 1.62 -2.35 0.72
N ALA A 387 2.38 -3.26 1.34
CA ALA A 387 2.67 -3.23 2.76
C ALA A 387 4.16 -2.93 2.97
N TYR A 388 4.46 -1.73 3.48
CA TYR A 388 5.83 -1.28 3.75
C TYR A 388 6.32 -1.61 5.18
N TRP A 389 5.49 -2.26 5.99
CA TRP A 389 5.73 -2.50 7.41
C TRP A 389 6.06 -3.95 7.78
N HIS A 390 6.03 -4.89 6.84
CA HIS A 390 6.38 -6.29 7.06
C HIS A 390 6.90 -6.97 5.79
N GLU A 391 7.60 -8.08 5.99
CA GLU A 391 8.07 -8.99 4.93
C GLU A 391 7.40 -10.37 4.95
N ARG A 392 6.22 -10.51 5.53
CA ARG A 392 5.55 -11.80 5.74
C ARG A 392 4.76 -12.30 4.52
N PHE A 393 5.25 -11.98 3.31
CA PHE A 393 4.63 -12.51 2.08
C PHE A 393 4.79 -14.03 2.03
N GLY A 394 3.69 -14.73 1.72
CA GLY A 394 3.58 -16.18 1.81
C GLY A 394 3.01 -16.69 3.15
N VAL A 395 2.61 -15.79 4.07
CA VAL A 395 2.04 -16.15 5.37
C VAL A 395 0.80 -15.30 5.66
N PRO A 396 -0.35 -15.88 6.04
CA PRO A 396 -1.53 -15.11 6.45
C PRO A 396 -1.20 -14.19 7.64
N THR A 397 -1.30 -12.88 7.44
CA THR A 397 -0.83 -11.88 8.44
C THR A 397 -1.78 -10.72 8.60
N SER A 398 -2.51 -10.35 7.53
CA SER A 398 -3.27 -9.09 7.47
C SER A 398 -4.59 -9.13 8.26
N ALA A 399 -5.26 -7.99 8.32
CA ALA A 399 -6.62 -7.89 8.85
C ALA A 399 -7.71 -8.29 7.83
N GLY A 400 -7.31 -8.83 6.66
CA GLY A 400 -8.23 -9.28 5.60
C GLY A 400 -7.81 -8.85 4.19
N CYS A 401 -7.16 -7.70 4.04
CA CYS A 401 -6.63 -7.26 2.75
C CYS A 401 -5.44 -8.12 2.32
N PRO A 402 -5.37 -8.62 1.08
CA PRO A 402 -4.16 -9.25 0.56
C PRO A 402 -3.01 -8.21 0.45
N ASN A 403 -2.05 -8.29 1.35
CA ASN A 403 -0.88 -7.41 1.39
C ASN A 403 0.17 -7.88 0.38
N LEU A 404 0.68 -6.96 -0.40
CA LEU A 404 1.71 -7.18 -1.43
C LEU A 404 3.01 -6.45 -1.05
N SER A 405 4.12 -6.87 -1.61
CA SER A 405 5.30 -6.00 -1.58
C SER A 405 4.99 -4.68 -2.30
N PRO A 406 5.59 -3.56 -1.92
CA PRO A 406 5.42 -2.29 -2.64
C PRO A 406 5.72 -2.38 -4.13
N HIS A 407 6.71 -3.18 -4.53
CA HIS A 407 7.06 -3.43 -5.93
C HIS A 407 5.95 -4.17 -6.70
N ASP A 408 5.38 -5.20 -6.09
CA ASP A 408 4.30 -5.99 -6.70
C ASP A 408 3.00 -5.20 -6.76
N ALA A 409 2.70 -4.43 -5.70
CA ALA A 409 1.56 -3.54 -5.68
C ALA A 409 1.64 -2.48 -6.78
N GLN A 410 2.83 -1.90 -7.02
CA GLN A 410 3.06 -0.96 -8.11
C GLN A 410 2.83 -1.61 -9.48
N TYR A 411 3.40 -2.80 -9.70
CA TYR A 411 3.22 -3.54 -10.96
C TYR A 411 1.74 -3.83 -11.23
N LEU A 412 1.05 -4.41 -10.26
CA LEU A 412 -0.36 -4.78 -10.38
C LEU A 412 -1.27 -3.56 -10.52
N PHE A 413 -0.93 -2.45 -9.87
CA PHE A 413 -1.66 -1.19 -10.02
C PHE A 413 -1.58 -0.64 -11.44
N GLY A 414 -0.43 -0.78 -12.10
CA GLY A 414 -0.29 -0.43 -13.51
C GLY A 414 -0.93 -1.44 -14.48
N PHE A 415 -1.04 -2.72 -14.07
CA PHE A 415 -1.60 -3.78 -14.88
C PHE A 415 -3.13 -3.75 -14.94
N THR A 416 -3.81 -3.41 -13.84
CA THR A 416 -5.27 -3.52 -13.69
C THR A 416 -6.01 -2.28 -14.19
N GLU A 417 -7.28 -2.49 -14.58
CA GLU A 417 -8.25 -1.43 -14.86
C GLU A 417 -9.08 -1.11 -13.61
N PRO A 418 -9.57 0.15 -13.46
CA PRO A 418 -9.35 1.28 -14.37
C PRO A 418 -7.93 1.82 -14.31
N VAL A 419 -7.43 2.36 -15.43
CA VAL A 419 -6.17 3.11 -15.43
C VAL A 419 -6.37 4.41 -14.66
N LEU A 420 -5.44 4.72 -13.74
CA LEU A 420 -5.45 5.99 -13.02
C LEU A 420 -4.99 7.11 -13.94
N PRO A 421 -5.82 8.14 -14.20
CA PRO A 421 -5.41 9.27 -15.02
C PRO A 421 -4.23 10.05 -14.41
N GLU A 422 -3.43 10.67 -15.26
CA GLU A 422 -2.35 11.54 -14.82
C GLU A 422 -2.88 12.68 -13.94
N GLY A 423 -2.17 12.99 -12.86
CA GLY A 423 -2.56 14.00 -11.89
C GLY A 423 -3.72 13.62 -10.96
N TRP A 424 -4.36 12.45 -11.14
CA TRP A 424 -5.39 11.97 -10.21
C TRP A 424 -4.77 11.15 -9.08
N GLN A 425 -5.38 11.27 -7.90
CA GLN A 425 -5.06 10.42 -6.75
C GLN A 425 -5.86 9.13 -6.76
N ALA A 426 -7.12 9.19 -7.18
CA ALA A 426 -8.02 8.04 -7.20
C ALA A 426 -8.94 8.03 -8.41
N VAL A 427 -9.40 6.82 -8.78
CA VAL A 427 -10.29 6.60 -9.91
C VAL A 427 -11.27 5.45 -9.66
N ALA A 428 -12.53 5.64 -10.08
CA ALA A 428 -13.55 4.61 -10.21
C ALA A 428 -13.62 4.08 -11.65
N PRO A 429 -14.08 2.84 -11.89
CA PRO A 429 -14.38 2.32 -13.22
C PRO A 429 -15.40 3.20 -13.97
N ASN A 430 -15.41 3.15 -15.28
CA ASN A 430 -16.45 3.80 -16.10
C ASN A 430 -17.80 3.07 -15.93
N ARG A 431 -18.88 3.74 -16.36
CA ARG A 431 -20.17 3.08 -16.47
C ARG A 431 -20.11 2.00 -17.56
N GLY A 432 -20.57 0.78 -17.23
CA GLY A 432 -20.58 -0.32 -18.16
C GLY A 432 -19.22 -1.00 -18.42
N GLU A 433 -18.14 -0.47 -17.85
CA GLU A 433 -16.78 -1.01 -17.94
C GLU A 433 -16.33 -1.42 -16.52
N PRO A 434 -16.56 -2.64 -16.08
CA PRO A 434 -16.09 -3.08 -14.78
C PRO A 434 -14.55 -3.06 -14.76
N GLY A 435 -13.97 -2.78 -13.60
CA GLY A 435 -12.52 -2.92 -13.43
C GLY A 435 -12.07 -4.38 -13.57
N THR A 436 -10.78 -4.59 -13.51
CA THR A 436 -10.19 -5.94 -13.63
C THR A 436 -10.82 -6.92 -12.64
N LEU A 437 -11.18 -8.12 -13.13
CA LEU A 437 -11.68 -9.20 -12.27
C LEU A 437 -10.59 -9.72 -11.35
N VAL A 438 -10.94 -9.91 -10.09
CA VAL A 438 -10.11 -10.51 -9.04
C VAL A 438 -10.81 -11.76 -8.54
N VAL A 439 -10.26 -12.93 -8.82
CA VAL A 439 -10.77 -14.22 -8.35
C VAL A 439 -9.98 -14.62 -7.13
N VAL A 440 -10.65 -14.73 -5.99
CA VAL A 440 -10.06 -15.14 -4.71
C VAL A 440 -10.53 -16.56 -4.39
N GLY A 441 -9.62 -17.50 -4.43
CA GLY A 441 -9.84 -18.91 -4.06
C GLY A 441 -9.13 -19.30 -2.75
N PRO A 442 -9.41 -20.52 -2.26
CA PRO A 442 -8.68 -21.11 -1.17
C PRO A 442 -7.23 -21.42 -1.52
#